data_27c52b0945db7b4ba28c77017f972ebf
#
_entry.id   27c52b0945db7b4ba28c77017f972ebf
#
_cell.length_a   1.000
_cell.length_b   1.000
_cell.length_c   1.000
_cell.angle_alpha   90.00
_cell.angle_beta   90.00
_cell.angle_gamma   90.00
#
_symmetry.space_group_name_H-M   'P 1'
#
loop_
_entity.id
_entity.type
_entity.pdbx_description
1 polymer ?
#
loop_
_entity_poly.entity_id
_entity_poly.type
_entity_poly.pdbx_seq_one_letter_code
_entity_poly.pdbx_strand_id
1 'polypeptide(L)'
;MLEKTLVILKPCTLQRGLIGEITHRFERKGLRLAGMKMMQLTDELLSEHYAHLSSKPFFQRVKDSMMTAPVIVCCFEGVDAIQTVRTLAGP
;
A
#
# COMPACT_ATOMS: atom_id res chain seq x y z
N MET A 1 4.70 -8.81 -19.67
CA MET A 1 5.88 -8.88 -18.80
C MET A 1 5.44 -9.12 -17.36
N LEU A 2 6.09 -10.07 -16.71
CA LEU A 2 5.81 -10.36 -15.31
C LEU A 2 6.45 -9.31 -14.41
N GLU A 3 5.65 -8.68 -13.56
CA GLU A 3 6.11 -7.62 -12.67
C GLU A 3 5.71 -7.90 -11.24
N LYS A 4 6.44 -7.31 -10.29
CA LYS A 4 6.07 -7.30 -8.88
C LYS A 4 5.85 -5.85 -8.45
N THR A 5 4.87 -5.64 -7.58
CA THR A 5 4.58 -4.31 -7.05
C THR A 5 4.18 -4.42 -5.59
N LEU A 6 4.52 -3.39 -4.82
CA LEU A 6 4.14 -3.30 -3.42
C LEU A 6 2.87 -2.46 -3.28
N VAL A 7 1.98 -2.93 -2.42
CA VAL A 7 0.74 -2.22 -2.07
C VAL A 7 0.69 -2.09 -0.57
N ILE A 8 0.49 -0.89 -0.08
CA ILE A 8 0.34 -0.64 1.37
C ILE A 8 -1.13 -0.39 1.65
N LEU A 9 -1.73 -1.25 2.47
CA LEU A 9 -3.10 -1.08 2.93
C LEU A 9 -3.05 -0.26 4.21
N LYS A 10 -3.56 0.97 4.14
CA LYS A 10 -3.45 1.96 5.21
C LYS A 10 -4.22 1.56 6.46
N PRO A 11 -3.90 2.17 7.63
CA PRO A 11 -4.60 1.84 8.88
C PRO A 11 -6.13 1.93 8.77
N CYS A 12 -6.66 2.93 8.06
CA CYS A 12 -8.11 3.06 7.90
C CYS A 12 -8.73 1.86 7.19
N THR A 13 -8.01 1.22 6.28
CA THR A 13 -8.48 0.03 5.59
C THR A 13 -8.66 -1.13 6.56
N LEU A 14 -7.69 -1.31 7.48
CA LEU A 14 -7.79 -2.35 8.51
C LEU A 14 -8.97 -2.07 9.45
N GLN A 15 -9.10 -0.82 9.89
CA GLN A 15 -10.18 -0.41 10.81
C GLN A 15 -11.56 -0.61 10.21
N ARG A 16 -11.70 -0.46 8.90
CA ARG A 16 -12.96 -0.64 8.20
C ARG A 16 -13.21 -2.09 7.76
N GLY A 17 -12.27 -2.98 8.00
CA GLY A 17 -12.41 -4.38 7.63
C GLY A 17 -12.44 -4.65 6.14
N LEU A 18 -11.72 -3.86 5.36
CA LEU A 18 -11.74 -3.95 3.91
C LEU A 18 -10.57 -4.73 3.29
N ILE A 19 -9.71 -5.33 4.14
CA ILE A 19 -8.51 -6.02 3.65
C ILE A 19 -8.87 -7.14 2.68
N GLY A 20 -9.84 -7.98 3.06
CA GLY A 20 -10.25 -9.10 2.21
C GLY A 20 -10.85 -8.67 0.89
N GLU A 21 -11.67 -7.62 0.91
CA GLU A 21 -12.28 -7.09 -0.31
C GLU A 21 -11.23 -6.53 -1.28
N ILE A 22 -10.28 -5.77 -0.77
CA ILE A 22 -9.24 -5.15 -1.59
C ILE A 22 -8.34 -6.21 -2.20
N THR A 23 -7.86 -7.16 -1.39
CA THR A 23 -7.00 -8.23 -1.89
C THR A 23 -7.73 -9.10 -2.90
N HIS A 24 -9.01 -9.35 -2.69
CA HIS A 24 -9.85 -10.10 -3.63
C HIS A 24 -9.92 -9.41 -5.00
N ARG A 25 -10.06 -8.08 -5.01
CA ARG A 25 -10.10 -7.31 -6.26
C ARG A 25 -8.80 -7.45 -7.05
N PHE A 26 -7.66 -7.42 -6.37
CA PHE A 26 -6.37 -7.60 -7.04
C PHE A 26 -6.26 -9.00 -7.62
N GLU A 27 -6.67 -10.02 -6.86
CA GLU A 27 -6.62 -11.40 -7.34
C GLU A 27 -7.55 -11.61 -8.54
N ARG A 28 -8.71 -10.99 -8.55
CA ARG A 28 -9.65 -11.09 -9.69
C ARG A 28 -9.09 -10.48 -10.96
N LYS A 29 -8.16 -9.56 -10.85
CA LYS A 29 -7.48 -8.97 -12.01
C LYS A 29 -6.30 -9.81 -12.49
N GLY A 30 -6.11 -11.00 -11.90
CA GLY A 30 -5.06 -11.91 -12.33
C GLY A 30 -3.73 -11.71 -11.60
N LEU A 31 -3.71 -10.91 -10.55
CA LEU A 31 -2.50 -10.73 -9.76
C LEU A 31 -2.40 -11.81 -8.69
N ARG A 32 -1.17 -12.27 -8.44
CA ARG A 32 -0.90 -13.28 -7.42
C ARG A 32 -0.26 -12.62 -6.19
N LEU A 33 -0.76 -12.96 -5.03
CA LEU A 33 -0.17 -12.50 -3.78
C LEU A 33 1.14 -13.26 -3.54
N ALA A 34 2.26 -12.55 -3.59
CA ALA A 34 3.58 -13.14 -3.39
C ALA A 34 4.11 -12.95 -1.97
N GLY A 35 3.57 -11.98 -1.23
CA GLY A 35 3.96 -11.74 0.15
C GLY A 35 3.00 -10.79 0.83
N MET A 36 2.87 -10.93 2.14
CA MET A 36 1.99 -10.07 2.94
C MET A 36 2.56 -9.98 4.34
N LYS A 37 2.62 -8.77 4.89
CA LYS A 37 3.13 -8.56 6.24
C LYS A 37 2.38 -7.41 6.90
N MET A 38 1.91 -7.65 8.12
CA MET A 38 1.38 -6.56 8.94
C MET A 38 2.54 -5.94 9.71
N MET A 39 2.65 -4.63 9.68
CA MET A 39 3.73 -3.94 10.36
C MET A 39 3.33 -2.54 10.81
N GLN A 40 3.97 -2.07 11.86
CA GLN A 40 3.83 -0.70 12.32
C GLN A 40 4.88 0.15 11.60
N LEU A 41 4.42 1.16 10.89
CA LEU A 41 5.34 2.07 10.22
C LEU A 41 5.95 3.04 11.23
N THR A 42 7.23 3.36 11.03
CA THR A 42 7.96 4.29 11.87
C THR A 42 8.17 5.61 11.14
N ASP A 43 8.44 6.67 11.91
CA ASP A 43 8.75 7.97 11.34
C ASP A 43 9.95 7.90 10.38
N GLU A 44 10.98 7.14 10.76
CA GLU A 44 12.17 6.98 9.93
C GLU A 44 11.84 6.34 8.59
N LEU A 45 11.05 5.27 8.61
CA LEU A 45 10.68 4.52 7.41
C LEU A 45 9.84 5.38 6.47
N LEU A 46 8.88 6.10 7.02
CA LEU A 46 8.02 6.97 6.23
C LEU A 46 8.77 8.16 5.65
N SER A 47 9.67 8.75 6.44
CA SER A 47 10.48 9.87 5.97
C SER A 47 11.38 9.45 4.82
N GLU A 48 11.95 8.26 4.88
CA GLU A 48 12.79 7.73 3.80
C GLU A 48 11.94 7.45 2.55
N HIS A 49 10.81 6.78 2.72
CA HIS A 49 9.95 6.39 1.61
C HIS A 49 9.33 7.60 0.89
N TYR A 50 8.95 8.61 1.64
CA TYR A 50 8.32 9.82 1.11
C TYR A 50 9.23 11.03 1.13
N ALA A 51 10.55 10.83 1.04
CA ALA A 51 11.52 11.93 1.10
C ALA A 51 11.23 13.03 0.07
N HIS A 52 10.73 12.64 -1.10
CA HIS A 52 10.39 13.58 -2.16
C HIS A 52 9.20 14.50 -1.79
N LEU A 53 8.44 14.14 -0.77
CA LEU A 53 7.30 14.92 -0.30
C LEU A 53 7.59 15.66 1.00
N SER A 54 8.79 15.51 1.56
CA SER A 54 9.11 16.04 2.90
C SER A 54 8.97 17.56 3.02
N SER A 55 9.09 18.29 1.92
CA SER A 55 8.91 19.74 1.91
C SER A 55 7.46 20.19 1.74
N LYS A 56 6.54 19.26 1.50
CA LYS A 56 5.13 19.60 1.31
C LYS A 56 4.42 19.84 2.63
N PRO A 57 3.52 20.82 2.73
CA PRO A 57 2.83 21.12 3.99
C PRO A 57 2.02 19.97 4.54
N PHE A 58 1.50 19.10 3.68
CA PHE A 58 0.68 17.96 4.09
C PHE A 58 1.49 16.74 4.56
N PHE A 59 2.81 16.78 4.44
CA PHE A 59 3.67 15.61 4.71
C PHE A 59 3.51 15.09 6.14
N GLN A 60 3.52 15.98 7.13
CA GLN A 60 3.39 15.57 8.52
C GLN A 60 2.04 14.91 8.79
N ARG A 61 0.99 15.44 8.18
CA ARG A 61 -0.37 14.87 8.33
C ARG A 61 -0.45 13.47 7.74
N VAL A 62 0.17 13.26 6.56
CA VAL A 62 0.21 11.94 5.93
C VAL A 62 0.98 10.95 6.82
N LYS A 63 2.15 11.36 7.32
CA LYS A 63 2.95 10.53 8.23
C LYS A 63 2.16 10.13 9.47
N ASP A 64 1.53 11.11 10.12
CA ASP A 64 0.77 10.86 11.34
C ASP A 64 -0.36 9.87 11.07
N SER A 65 -1.08 10.04 9.96
CA SER A 65 -2.16 9.15 9.58
C SER A 65 -1.67 7.71 9.36
N MET A 66 -0.52 7.55 8.72
CA MET A 66 0.05 6.24 8.43
C MET A 66 0.61 5.54 9.68
N MET A 67 0.86 6.30 10.75
CA MET A 67 1.42 5.76 11.99
C MET A 67 0.39 5.49 13.08
N THR A 68 -0.90 5.78 12.84
CA THR A 68 -1.95 5.62 13.86
C THR A 68 -2.21 4.17 14.23
N ALA A 69 -1.94 3.23 13.33
CA ALA A 69 -2.18 1.80 13.53
C ALA A 69 -1.30 1.02 12.55
N PRO A 70 -1.16 -0.29 12.75
CA PRO A 70 -0.43 -1.12 11.79
C PRO A 70 -1.01 -1.03 10.38
N VAL A 71 -0.16 -1.26 9.40
CA VAL A 71 -0.55 -1.37 8.00
C VAL A 71 -0.24 -2.77 7.50
N ILE A 72 -0.83 -3.15 6.37
CA ILE A 72 -0.47 -4.40 5.71
C ILE A 72 0.26 -4.05 4.43
N VAL A 73 1.48 -4.58 4.28
CA VAL A 73 2.27 -4.44 3.08
C VAL A 73 2.12 -5.70 2.27
N CYS A 74 1.65 -5.59 1.05
CA CYS A 74 1.44 -6.72 0.15
C CYS A 74 2.39 -6.60 -1.03
N CYS A 75 2.88 -7.75 -1.49
CA CYS A 75 3.59 -7.84 -2.76
C CYS A 75 2.71 -8.64 -3.72
N PHE A 76 2.27 -8.01 -4.79
CA PHE A 76 1.52 -8.67 -5.85
C PHE A 76 2.37 -8.82 -7.09
N GLU A 77 2.20 -9.92 -7.81
CA GLU A 77 2.90 -10.15 -9.06
C GLU A 77 1.94 -10.59 -10.16
N GLY A 78 2.29 -10.27 -11.38
CA GLY A 78 1.49 -10.63 -12.54
C GLY A 78 1.91 -9.82 -13.76
N VAL A 79 1.25 -10.11 -14.87
CA VAL A 79 1.47 -9.35 -16.10
C VAL A 79 0.95 -7.93 -15.90
N ASP A 80 1.80 -6.94 -16.17
CA ASP A 80 1.48 -5.52 -16.02
C ASP A 80 0.96 -5.15 -14.62
N ALA A 81 1.53 -5.78 -13.58
CA ALA A 81 1.07 -5.61 -12.21
C ALA A 81 1.09 -4.14 -11.75
N ILE A 82 2.13 -3.40 -12.09
CA ILE A 82 2.27 -2.00 -11.66
C ILE A 82 1.11 -1.16 -12.20
N GLN A 83 0.81 -1.28 -13.47
CA GLN A 83 -0.27 -0.52 -14.09
C GLN A 83 -1.64 -0.96 -13.57
N THR A 84 -1.82 -2.27 -13.39
CA THR A 84 -3.07 -2.82 -12.85
C THR A 84 -3.36 -2.27 -11.46
N VAL A 85 -2.36 -2.26 -10.59
CA VAL A 85 -2.50 -1.73 -9.23
C VAL A 85 -2.84 -0.23 -9.26
N ARG A 86 -2.17 0.54 -10.11
CA ARG A 86 -2.47 1.97 -10.25
C ARG A 86 -3.91 2.21 -10.67
N THR A 87 -4.41 1.42 -11.61
CA THR A 87 -5.78 1.53 -12.08
C THR A 87 -6.79 1.24 -10.98
N LEU A 88 -6.55 0.19 -10.20
CA LEU A 88 -7.44 -0.21 -9.10
C LEU A 88 -7.37 0.75 -7.92
N ALA A 89 -6.20 1.32 -7.65
CA ALA A 89 -6.01 2.25 -6.54
C ALA A 89 -6.61 3.63 -6.86
N GLY A 90 -6.85 3.92 -8.13
CA GLY A 90 -7.38 5.19 -8.59
C GLY A 90 -6.27 6.20 -8.89
N PRO A 91 -6.68 7.37 -9.32
CA PRO A 91 -5.72 8.44 -9.68
C PRO A 91 -4.95 8.95 -8.48
#